data_0665b7bc5d7b5eba626df4c3718aab49
#
_entry.id   0665b7bc5d7b5eba626df4c3718aab49
#
_cell.length_a   1.000
_cell.length_b   1.000
_cell.length_c   1.000
_cell.angle_alpha   90.00
_cell.angle_beta   90.00
_cell.angle_gamma   90.00
#
_symmetry.space_group_name_H-M   'P 1'
#
loop_
_entity.id
_entity.type
_entity.pdbx_description
1 polymer ?
#
loop_
_entity_poly.entity_id
_entity_poly.type
_entity_poly.pdbx_seq_one_letter_code
_entity_poly.pdbx_strand_id
1 'polypeptide(L)'
;MKLNITALTVKSLATALVALTLTVAASGQPRAGKTEDRMSAKKVESISNCLLIDAVQKFEDGDFATAKTLLSAIISKDPGNDAAWYYRAMCNVRLKDGAASEHDFKEAVRIDSTNYWYRYMLAGLYGMTGRKDLTISMYESLLKDFPKRSELYYGLANLYLDQHQDDKALETINDIETQFGKSDATVMTKVDILRGQDKPEEVYKTLHDYNEEYSSPQIATMLGDYEISMYNDSSAIAYYDEALSIDKNYSPALLGKAEAYRMTRKYPQYFVCLNTLMGDREASPEGKANYIQAVLKQSDPRFVKSFQSQFDSTLTIAVNTHPKDTSILQAAGLYYLATERQSRSAEIFKSVAKDNPDNLEATAYYIQVLIYMKDWQKVVDESDSALVRFPDEIGFLEMANAGEYNLKNYDKVIRNCRTMIDKAPGDSATTVAALSTMGDMYHQLGDMKSAFKAYDLVLKIAPDYIPVLNNYAYYLSVEKKNLKKAYAMSKKTVEAEPDNATYLDTFGWILYLQGKALEAKPFFKHAMLYGGKESATILNHYATVLEALGESDLAKVYRQQAKNKEAQGLE
;
A
#
# COMPACT_ATOMS: atom_id res chain seq x y z
N MET A 1 15.43 2.91 -8.58
CA MET A 1 15.96 2.19 -7.39
C MET A 1 17.31 2.79 -7.05
N LYS A 2 17.44 3.48 -5.91
CA LYS A 2 18.75 4.06 -5.52
C LYS A 2 19.71 2.90 -5.28
N LEU A 3 20.88 2.93 -5.87
CA LEU A 3 21.96 1.98 -5.54
C LEU A 3 22.12 2.00 -4.02
N ASN A 4 21.74 0.89 -3.36
CA ASN A 4 21.67 0.82 -1.91
C ASN A 4 23.10 0.72 -1.34
N ILE A 5 23.77 1.87 -1.21
CA ILE A 5 24.92 2.03 -0.32
C ILE A 5 24.38 2.65 0.97
N THR A 6 23.39 2.03 1.57
CA THR A 6 23.00 2.34 2.94
C THR A 6 23.72 1.38 3.86
N ALA A 7 24.56 1.98 4.71
CA ALA A 7 25.12 1.37 5.90
C ALA A 7 26.34 0.46 5.71
N LEU A 8 27.39 0.93 5.02
CA LEU A 8 28.66 0.81 5.72
C LEU A 8 28.59 1.82 6.86
N THR A 9 28.03 1.37 7.96
CA THR A 9 27.90 2.15 9.17
C THR A 9 29.29 2.65 9.56
N VAL A 10 29.37 3.89 10.00
CA VAL A 10 30.53 4.56 10.57
C VAL A 10 31.30 3.69 11.61
N LYS A 11 30.72 2.62 12.13
CA LYS A 11 31.35 1.62 13.01
C LYS A 11 32.40 0.73 12.33
N SER A 12 32.30 0.39 11.07
CA SER A 12 33.30 -0.46 10.40
C SER A 12 34.46 0.33 9.80
N LEU A 13 34.32 1.64 9.63
CA LEU A 13 35.37 2.52 9.16
C LEU A 13 36.36 2.92 10.26
N ALA A 14 35.94 2.98 11.52
CA ALA A 14 36.78 3.36 12.64
C ALA A 14 37.81 2.29 12.99
N THR A 15 37.49 1.01 12.85
CA THR A 15 38.35 -0.10 13.25
C THR A 15 39.49 -0.38 12.25
N ALA A 16 39.36 0.01 11.01
CA ALA A 16 40.40 -0.16 9.98
C ALA A 16 41.52 0.92 10.01
N LEU A 17 41.24 2.08 10.62
CA LEU A 17 42.12 3.23 10.59
C LEU A 17 43.22 3.21 11.67
N VAL A 18 43.02 2.49 12.77
CA VAL A 18 44.03 2.43 13.88
C VAL A 18 45.26 1.62 13.49
N ALA A 19 45.18 0.73 12.52
CA ALA A 19 46.29 -0.13 12.11
C ALA A 19 47.24 0.50 11.07
N LEU A 20 46.87 1.59 10.40
CA LEU A 20 47.65 2.14 9.28
C LEU A 20 48.48 3.39 9.61
N THR A 21 48.29 4.02 10.77
CA THR A 21 49.00 5.26 11.14
C THR A 21 50.33 5.04 11.86
N LEU A 22 50.72 3.79 12.15
CA LEU A 22 51.94 3.48 12.90
C LEU A 22 53.16 3.12 12.03
N THR A 23 53.09 3.18 10.69
CA THR A 23 54.20 2.70 9.82
C THR A 23 54.88 3.75 8.93
N VAL A 24 54.61 5.04 9.07
CA VAL A 24 55.29 6.09 8.28
C VAL A 24 56.01 7.10 9.17
N ALA A 25 56.98 6.63 9.93
CA ALA A 25 57.94 7.54 10.57
C ALA A 25 59.31 6.85 10.73
N ALA A 26 59.97 6.53 9.63
CA ALA A 26 61.41 6.28 9.68
C ALA A 26 62.05 6.33 8.28
N SER A 27 62.40 7.51 7.77
CA SER A 27 63.60 7.67 6.91
C SER A 27 63.89 9.16 6.69
N GLY A 28 64.85 9.67 7.37
CA GLY A 28 65.42 11.01 7.12
C GLY A 28 66.62 11.24 7.96
N GLN A 29 67.84 11.13 7.41
CA GLN A 29 69.11 11.37 8.08
C GLN A 29 69.37 12.87 8.40
N PRO A 30 70.14 13.19 9.46
CA PRO A 30 70.20 14.52 10.02
C PRO A 30 71.32 15.38 9.43
N ARG A 31 71.06 16.68 9.28
CA ARG A 31 72.11 17.72 9.22
C ARG A 31 72.15 18.50 10.54
N ALA A 32 73.34 18.63 11.08
CA ALA A 32 73.61 19.21 12.38
C ALA A 32 73.37 20.73 12.45
N GLY A 33 72.66 21.17 13.47
CA GLY A 33 72.49 22.57 13.83
C GLY A 33 71.46 22.74 14.94
N LYS A 34 71.95 23.14 16.12
CA LYS A 34 71.27 23.59 17.35
C LYS A 34 70.49 22.53 18.12
N THR A 35 71.12 21.97 19.10
CA THR A 35 70.66 20.87 19.94
C THR A 35 69.60 21.23 20.97
N GLU A 36 69.45 22.48 21.41
CA GLU A 36 68.42 22.91 22.37
C GLU A 36 67.04 23.16 21.76
N ASP A 37 66.99 23.80 20.60
CA ASP A 37 65.74 23.98 19.86
C ASP A 37 65.15 22.64 19.37
N ARG A 38 66.00 21.66 19.03
CA ARG A 38 65.58 20.32 18.62
C ARG A 38 65.01 19.48 19.78
N MET A 39 65.55 19.63 21.02
CA MET A 39 65.03 18.93 22.18
C MET A 39 63.64 19.51 22.61
N SER A 40 63.48 20.81 22.55
CA SER A 40 62.17 21.45 22.83
C SER A 40 61.12 21.10 21.75
N ALA A 41 61.46 21.12 20.45
CA ALA A 41 60.58 20.72 19.34
C ALA A 41 60.16 19.24 19.45
N LYS A 42 61.13 18.30 19.71
CA LYS A 42 60.80 16.88 19.92
C LYS A 42 59.89 16.64 21.12
N LYS A 43 60.06 17.41 22.20
CA LYS A 43 59.28 17.31 23.42
C LYS A 43 57.82 17.85 23.17
N VAL A 44 57.69 18.92 22.40
CA VAL A 44 56.40 19.47 22.00
C VAL A 44 55.69 18.50 21.06
N GLU A 45 56.39 17.94 20.08
CA GLU A 45 55.86 16.92 19.15
C GLU A 45 55.43 15.65 19.89
N SER A 46 56.20 15.16 20.86
CA SER A 46 55.85 14.01 21.69
C SER A 46 54.60 14.27 22.55
N ILE A 47 54.44 15.46 23.15
CA ILE A 47 53.30 15.84 23.95
C ILE A 47 52.07 16.01 23.05
N SER A 48 52.22 16.59 21.85
CA SER A 48 51.13 16.74 20.87
C SER A 48 50.59 15.39 20.40
N ASN A 49 51.51 14.43 20.16
CA ASN A 49 51.12 13.07 19.75
C ASN A 49 50.37 12.31 20.88
N CYS A 50 50.79 12.44 22.16
CA CYS A 50 50.07 11.84 23.29
C CYS A 50 48.66 12.45 23.43
N LEU A 51 48.52 13.77 23.32
CA LEU A 51 47.24 14.44 23.40
C LEU A 51 46.33 14.08 22.22
N LEU A 52 46.90 13.83 21.03
CA LEU A 52 46.12 13.40 19.86
C LEU A 52 45.54 11.99 20.07
N ILE A 53 46.35 11.06 20.64
CA ILE A 53 45.88 9.72 20.98
C ILE A 53 44.71 9.79 21.98
N ASP A 54 44.85 10.59 23.04
CA ASP A 54 43.81 10.77 24.05
C ASP A 54 42.55 11.39 23.43
N ALA A 55 42.70 12.35 22.54
CA ALA A 55 41.58 12.99 21.86
C ALA A 55 40.84 12.02 20.92
N VAL A 56 41.59 11.19 20.18
CA VAL A 56 41.00 10.14 19.32
C VAL A 56 40.29 9.09 20.17
N GLN A 57 40.87 8.69 21.31
CA GLN A 57 40.18 7.76 22.21
C GLN A 57 38.88 8.35 22.74
N LYS A 58 38.83 9.63 23.12
CA LYS A 58 37.59 10.31 23.52
C LYS A 58 36.56 10.39 22.40
N PHE A 59 37.03 10.56 21.17
CA PHE A 59 36.16 10.53 20.00
C PHE A 59 35.54 9.14 19.82
N GLU A 60 36.32 8.07 19.92
CA GLU A 60 35.83 6.68 19.83
C GLU A 60 34.88 6.31 20.99
N ASP A 61 35.13 6.83 22.20
CA ASP A 61 34.27 6.69 23.37
C ASP A 61 32.93 7.46 23.21
N GLY A 62 32.78 8.28 22.16
CA GLY A 62 31.59 9.13 21.93
C GLY A 62 31.61 10.44 22.72
N ASP A 63 32.64 10.75 23.47
CA ASP A 63 32.80 12.03 24.20
C ASP A 63 33.35 13.12 23.28
N PHE A 64 32.53 13.52 22.32
CA PHE A 64 32.90 14.48 21.26
C PHE A 64 33.25 15.86 21.83
N ALA A 65 32.66 16.26 22.96
CA ALA A 65 32.92 17.55 23.57
C ALA A 65 34.32 17.63 24.17
N THR A 66 34.72 16.60 24.92
CA THR A 66 36.10 16.50 25.48
C THR A 66 37.12 16.33 24.36
N ALA A 67 36.84 15.46 23.36
CA ALA A 67 37.71 15.30 22.20
C ALA A 67 37.94 16.64 21.47
N LYS A 68 36.88 17.42 21.18
CA LYS A 68 36.97 18.75 20.56
C LYS A 68 37.84 19.71 21.38
N THR A 69 37.74 19.66 22.70
CA THR A 69 38.55 20.52 23.59
C THR A 69 40.05 20.17 23.51
N LEU A 70 40.39 18.87 23.59
CA LEU A 70 41.75 18.39 23.45
C LEU A 70 42.35 18.74 22.09
N LEU A 71 41.60 18.50 21.00
CA LEU A 71 42.00 18.83 19.63
C LEU A 71 42.21 20.34 19.44
N SER A 72 41.38 21.18 20.05
CA SER A 72 41.55 22.63 20.01
C SER A 72 42.85 23.08 20.73
N ALA A 73 43.22 22.41 21.82
CA ALA A 73 44.47 22.69 22.50
C ALA A 73 45.69 22.29 21.65
N ILE A 74 45.59 21.18 20.88
CA ILE A 74 46.63 20.76 19.93
C ILE A 74 46.78 21.81 18.82
N ILE A 75 45.70 22.18 18.16
CA ILE A 75 45.67 23.14 17.06
C ILE A 75 46.22 24.51 17.51
N SER A 76 45.91 24.94 18.73
CA SER A 76 46.43 26.20 19.30
C SER A 76 47.96 26.20 19.42
N LYS A 77 48.58 25.04 19.69
CA LYS A 77 50.03 24.89 19.84
C LYS A 77 50.71 24.56 18.52
N ASP A 78 50.06 23.78 17.69
CA ASP A 78 50.52 23.33 16.38
C ASP A 78 49.40 23.45 15.35
N PRO A 79 49.25 24.63 14.73
CA PRO A 79 48.25 24.83 13.66
C PRO A 79 48.53 24.02 12.39
N GLY A 80 49.72 23.41 12.26
CA GLY A 80 50.07 22.53 11.15
C GLY A 80 49.64 21.08 11.31
N ASN A 81 49.05 20.71 12.45
CA ASN A 81 48.59 19.35 12.69
C ASN A 81 47.25 19.05 11.96
N ASP A 82 47.38 18.53 10.77
CA ASP A 82 46.25 18.18 9.87
C ASP A 82 45.28 17.18 10.51
N ALA A 83 45.80 16.17 11.21
CA ALA A 83 44.99 15.17 11.91
C ALA A 83 44.12 15.79 13.02
N ALA A 84 44.67 16.77 13.76
CA ALA A 84 43.89 17.45 14.79
C ALA A 84 42.71 18.26 14.19
N TRP A 85 42.92 18.93 13.07
CA TRP A 85 41.86 19.60 12.34
C TRP A 85 40.82 18.62 11.85
N TYR A 86 41.23 17.50 11.25
CA TYR A 86 40.33 16.46 10.75
C TYR A 86 39.45 15.87 11.86
N TYR A 87 40.05 15.43 12.98
CA TYR A 87 39.25 14.85 14.06
C TYR A 87 38.35 15.88 14.74
N ARG A 88 38.78 17.16 14.83
CA ARG A 88 37.92 18.22 15.36
C ARG A 88 36.74 18.50 14.42
N ALA A 89 36.94 18.45 13.11
CA ALA A 89 35.86 18.51 12.14
C ALA A 89 34.85 17.38 12.33
N MET A 90 35.36 16.15 12.56
CA MET A 90 34.51 14.99 12.84
C MET A 90 33.71 15.16 14.15
N CYS A 91 34.32 15.70 15.20
CA CYS A 91 33.59 16.07 16.43
C CYS A 91 32.49 17.07 16.16
N ASN A 92 32.79 18.12 15.36
CA ASN A 92 31.80 19.15 15.00
C ASN A 92 30.62 18.57 14.20
N VAL A 93 30.86 17.60 13.30
CA VAL A 93 29.77 16.87 12.62
C VAL A 93 28.86 16.18 13.65
N ARG A 94 29.44 15.46 14.62
CA ARG A 94 28.68 14.76 15.66
C ARG A 94 27.92 15.71 16.59
N LEU A 95 28.48 16.88 16.85
CA LEU A 95 27.87 17.97 17.63
C LEU A 95 26.92 18.84 16.81
N LYS A 96 26.69 18.51 15.52
CA LYS A 96 25.84 19.24 14.58
C LYS A 96 26.26 20.70 14.31
N ASP A 97 27.53 21.01 14.47
CA ASP A 97 28.11 22.31 14.13
C ASP A 97 28.72 22.26 12.72
N GLY A 98 27.85 22.39 11.71
CA GLY A 98 28.25 22.25 10.31
C GLY A 98 29.24 23.32 9.85
N ALA A 99 29.14 24.56 10.33
CA ALA A 99 30.04 25.64 9.95
C ALA A 99 31.47 25.44 10.48
N ALA A 100 31.59 25.07 11.75
CA ALA A 100 32.87 24.74 12.35
C ALA A 100 33.48 23.48 11.72
N SER A 101 32.64 22.48 11.38
CA SER A 101 33.09 21.27 10.70
C SER A 101 33.70 21.56 9.34
N GLU A 102 33.00 22.40 8.52
CA GLU A 102 33.47 22.77 7.18
C GLU A 102 34.81 23.53 7.26
N HIS A 103 34.93 24.49 8.18
CA HIS A 103 36.17 25.22 8.38
C HIS A 103 37.31 24.25 8.70
N ASP A 104 37.11 23.36 9.63
CA ASP A 104 38.14 22.45 10.10
C ASP A 104 38.53 21.42 9.03
N PHE A 105 37.60 20.87 8.27
CA PHE A 105 37.92 20.01 7.12
C PHE A 105 38.68 20.75 6.02
N LYS A 106 38.35 22.02 5.74
CA LYS A 106 39.10 22.83 4.79
C LYS A 106 40.52 23.08 5.23
N GLU A 107 40.75 23.31 6.52
CA GLU A 107 42.11 23.47 7.08
C GLU A 107 42.88 22.15 6.99
N ALA A 108 42.30 21.01 7.32
CA ALA A 108 42.95 19.71 7.14
C ALA A 108 43.35 19.48 5.67
N VAL A 109 42.47 19.74 4.71
CA VAL A 109 42.74 19.64 3.26
C VAL A 109 43.81 20.66 2.82
N ARG A 110 43.82 21.87 3.39
CA ARG A 110 44.82 22.90 3.07
C ARG A 110 46.21 22.47 3.49
N ILE A 111 46.34 21.80 4.65
CA ILE A 111 47.62 21.32 5.19
C ILE A 111 48.13 20.10 4.42
N ASP A 112 47.26 19.10 4.22
CA ASP A 112 47.54 17.93 3.38
C ASP A 112 46.44 17.74 2.32
N SER A 113 46.65 18.32 1.15
CA SER A 113 45.73 18.24 0.01
C SER A 113 45.75 16.88 -0.70
N THR A 114 46.72 16.01 -0.38
CA THR A 114 46.88 14.69 -0.98
C THR A 114 46.14 13.62 -0.21
N ASN A 115 45.70 13.92 1.00
CA ASN A 115 45.00 12.95 1.85
C ASN A 115 43.59 12.70 1.33
N TYR A 116 43.36 11.43 0.96
CA TYR A 116 42.05 10.97 0.45
C TYR A 116 40.91 11.26 1.44
N TRP A 117 41.13 10.90 2.73
CA TRP A 117 40.06 10.94 3.73
C TRP A 117 39.61 12.37 4.07
N TYR A 118 40.52 13.34 4.07
CA TYR A 118 40.16 14.73 4.35
C TYR A 118 39.26 15.30 3.26
N ARG A 119 39.62 15.05 2.00
CA ARG A 119 38.85 15.47 0.82
C ARG A 119 37.51 14.72 0.73
N TYR A 120 37.50 13.40 0.99
CA TYR A 120 36.32 12.56 0.97
C TYR A 120 35.28 12.99 2.02
N MET A 121 35.74 13.25 3.26
CA MET A 121 34.84 13.69 4.33
C MET A 121 34.32 15.12 4.11
N LEU A 122 35.11 16.01 3.54
CA LEU A 122 34.66 17.34 3.14
C LEU A 122 33.58 17.25 2.05
N ALA A 123 33.77 16.38 1.08
CA ALA A 123 32.75 16.10 0.05
C ALA A 123 31.47 15.53 0.67
N GLY A 124 31.60 14.60 1.61
CA GLY A 124 30.47 14.06 2.36
C GLY A 124 29.69 15.14 3.14
N LEU A 125 30.41 16.09 3.77
CA LEU A 125 29.77 17.23 4.44
C LEU A 125 28.99 18.11 3.44
N TYR A 126 29.52 18.35 2.24
CA TYR A 126 28.81 19.06 1.20
C TYR A 126 27.54 18.33 0.77
N GLY A 127 27.59 17.02 0.61
CA GLY A 127 26.43 16.18 0.30
C GLY A 127 25.35 16.26 1.39
N MET A 128 25.75 16.13 2.66
CA MET A 128 24.84 16.25 3.81
C MET A 128 24.18 17.63 3.94
N THR A 129 24.85 18.67 3.48
CA THR A 129 24.32 20.06 3.48
C THR A 129 23.63 20.46 2.18
N GLY A 130 23.36 19.51 1.28
CA GLY A 130 22.63 19.72 0.04
C GLY A 130 23.41 20.42 -1.07
N ARG A 131 24.72 20.63 -0.89
CA ARG A 131 25.62 21.29 -1.86
C ARG A 131 26.15 20.29 -2.89
N LYS A 132 25.23 19.69 -3.66
CA LYS A 132 25.49 18.58 -4.60
C LYS A 132 26.59 18.91 -5.61
N ASP A 133 26.61 20.13 -6.17
CA ASP A 133 27.61 20.53 -7.16
C ASP A 133 29.04 20.51 -6.61
N LEU A 134 29.22 20.95 -5.35
CA LEU A 134 30.51 20.89 -4.69
C LEU A 134 30.92 19.44 -4.40
N THR A 135 29.96 18.58 -4.05
CA THR A 135 30.22 17.15 -3.83
C THR A 135 30.67 16.48 -5.14
N ILE A 136 29.97 16.75 -6.24
CA ILE A 136 30.33 16.25 -7.58
C ILE A 136 31.75 16.69 -7.96
N SER A 137 32.03 17.98 -7.91
CA SER A 137 33.35 18.53 -8.24
C SER A 137 34.47 17.92 -7.39
N MET A 138 34.21 17.67 -6.10
CA MET A 138 35.16 17.04 -5.21
C MET A 138 35.38 15.55 -5.55
N TYR A 139 34.31 14.80 -5.87
CA TYR A 139 34.41 13.40 -6.29
C TYR A 139 35.13 13.27 -7.63
N GLU A 140 34.84 14.10 -8.61
CA GLU A 140 35.56 14.16 -9.89
C GLU A 140 37.06 14.43 -9.69
N SER A 141 37.39 15.37 -8.77
CA SER A 141 38.77 15.66 -8.42
C SER A 141 39.44 14.49 -7.69
N LEU A 142 38.74 13.81 -6.78
CA LEU A 142 39.25 12.62 -6.09
C LEU A 142 39.52 11.45 -7.03
N LEU A 143 38.64 11.24 -8.04
CA LEU A 143 38.80 10.17 -9.03
C LEU A 143 40.06 10.33 -9.88
N LYS A 144 40.50 11.57 -10.15
CA LYS A 144 41.76 11.81 -10.88
C LYS A 144 42.97 11.30 -10.11
N ASP A 145 42.95 11.45 -8.77
CA ASP A 145 44.04 11.04 -7.91
C ASP A 145 43.92 9.60 -7.42
N PHE A 146 42.67 9.10 -7.30
CA PHE A 146 42.35 7.79 -6.72
C PHE A 146 41.39 6.99 -7.63
N PRO A 147 41.78 6.65 -8.88
CA PRO A 147 40.85 6.03 -9.87
C PRO A 147 40.38 4.62 -9.52
N LYS A 148 40.97 3.94 -8.53
CA LYS A 148 40.60 2.59 -8.10
C LYS A 148 39.61 2.55 -6.91
N ARG A 149 39.00 3.68 -6.59
CA ARG A 149 38.06 3.83 -5.49
C ARG A 149 36.63 3.72 -5.99
N SER A 150 36.07 2.51 -5.96
CA SER A 150 34.72 2.23 -6.46
C SER A 150 33.63 3.08 -5.78
N GLU A 151 33.78 3.39 -4.49
CA GLU A 151 32.86 4.21 -3.73
C GLU A 151 32.66 5.62 -4.29
N LEU A 152 33.67 6.18 -4.95
CA LEU A 152 33.56 7.49 -5.60
C LEU A 152 32.69 7.43 -6.86
N TYR A 153 32.88 6.40 -7.69
CA TYR A 153 32.08 6.20 -8.90
C TYR A 153 30.59 5.99 -8.56
N TYR A 154 30.31 5.10 -7.61
CA TYR A 154 28.93 4.86 -7.16
C TYR A 154 28.30 6.11 -6.55
N GLY A 155 29.08 6.85 -5.73
CA GLY A 155 28.64 8.13 -5.18
C GLY A 155 28.33 9.16 -6.27
N LEU A 156 29.20 9.25 -7.27
CA LEU A 156 29.04 10.19 -8.40
C LEU A 156 27.85 9.81 -9.28
N ALA A 157 27.69 8.54 -9.64
CA ALA A 157 26.56 8.07 -10.40
C ALA A 157 25.21 8.39 -9.70
N ASN A 158 25.12 8.14 -8.39
CA ASN A 158 23.93 8.48 -7.61
C ASN A 158 23.66 9.99 -7.57
N LEU A 159 24.70 10.82 -7.48
CA LEU A 159 24.56 12.28 -7.50
C LEU A 159 24.06 12.79 -8.85
N TYR A 160 24.56 12.22 -9.96
CA TYR A 160 24.08 12.56 -11.30
C TYR A 160 22.61 12.14 -11.49
N LEU A 161 22.22 10.95 -11.02
CA LEU A 161 20.83 10.50 -11.03
C LEU A 161 19.91 11.42 -10.19
N ASP A 162 20.37 11.83 -9.01
CA ASP A 162 19.64 12.77 -8.15
C ASP A 162 19.49 14.18 -8.78
N GLN A 163 20.33 14.52 -9.76
CA GLN A 163 20.28 15.79 -10.52
C GLN A 163 19.67 15.61 -11.91
N HIS A 164 19.14 14.43 -12.25
CA HIS A 164 18.61 14.12 -13.59
C HIS A 164 19.63 14.33 -14.72
N GLN A 165 20.93 14.10 -14.43
CA GLN A 165 22.01 14.12 -15.40
C GLN A 165 22.29 12.69 -15.91
N ASP A 166 21.28 12.10 -16.53
CA ASP A 166 21.23 10.68 -16.88
C ASP A 166 22.40 10.23 -17.76
N ASP A 167 22.81 11.06 -18.72
CA ASP A 167 23.93 10.75 -19.62
C ASP A 167 25.26 10.64 -18.86
N LYS A 168 25.51 11.53 -17.90
CA LYS A 168 26.71 11.44 -17.06
C LYS A 168 26.64 10.27 -16.08
N ALA A 169 25.45 9.93 -15.58
CA ALA A 169 25.25 8.75 -14.78
C ALA A 169 25.59 7.48 -15.56
N LEU A 170 25.11 7.36 -16.83
CA LEU A 170 25.45 6.26 -17.74
C LEU A 170 26.95 6.17 -18.02
N GLU A 171 27.62 7.30 -18.31
CA GLU A 171 29.07 7.36 -18.51
C GLU A 171 29.80 6.85 -17.27
N THR A 172 29.43 7.34 -16.08
CA THR A 172 30.03 6.91 -14.81
C THR A 172 29.81 5.41 -14.54
N ILE A 173 28.65 4.85 -14.89
CA ILE A 173 28.37 3.42 -14.75
C ILE A 173 29.19 2.61 -15.76
N ASN A 174 29.41 3.10 -16.98
CA ASN A 174 30.30 2.47 -17.95
C ASN A 174 31.75 2.45 -17.44
N ASP A 175 32.19 3.49 -16.75
CA ASP A 175 33.51 3.53 -16.10
C ASP A 175 33.59 2.49 -14.97
N ILE A 176 32.53 2.33 -14.15
CA ILE A 176 32.45 1.27 -13.15
C ILE A 176 32.64 -0.09 -13.79
N GLU A 177 31.90 -0.38 -14.86
CA GLU A 177 31.98 -1.68 -15.54
C GLU A 177 33.35 -1.92 -16.16
N THR A 178 33.97 -0.88 -16.70
CA THR A 178 35.32 -0.95 -17.30
C THR A 178 36.39 -1.20 -16.24
N GLN A 179 36.29 -0.57 -15.05
CA GLN A 179 37.29 -0.64 -14.00
C GLN A 179 37.12 -1.87 -13.07
N PHE A 180 35.88 -2.25 -12.78
CA PHE A 180 35.53 -3.20 -11.73
C PHE A 180 34.76 -4.43 -12.24
N GLY A 181 34.38 -4.43 -13.52
CA GLY A 181 33.54 -5.46 -14.13
C GLY A 181 32.06 -5.17 -14.05
N LYS A 182 31.29 -5.83 -14.92
CA LYS A 182 29.84 -5.74 -14.96
C LYS A 182 29.22 -6.51 -13.77
N SER A 183 28.07 -6.05 -13.31
CA SER A 183 27.29 -6.69 -12.25
C SER A 183 25.80 -6.48 -12.50
N ASP A 184 24.95 -7.32 -11.91
CA ASP A 184 23.48 -7.11 -11.96
C ASP A 184 23.10 -5.69 -11.53
N ALA A 185 23.77 -5.16 -10.51
CA ALA A 185 23.50 -3.81 -10.00
C ALA A 185 23.78 -2.71 -11.03
N THR A 186 24.91 -2.80 -11.75
CA THR A 186 25.26 -1.81 -12.78
C THR A 186 24.35 -1.90 -13.99
N VAL A 187 24.04 -3.11 -14.44
CA VAL A 187 23.11 -3.37 -15.55
C VAL A 187 21.71 -2.88 -15.22
N MET A 188 21.21 -3.20 -14.02
CA MET A 188 19.88 -2.74 -13.56
C MET A 188 19.79 -1.21 -13.52
N THR A 189 20.84 -0.54 -13.05
CA THR A 189 20.85 0.93 -13.04
C THR A 189 20.84 1.52 -14.45
N LYS A 190 21.58 0.93 -15.41
CA LYS A 190 21.50 1.33 -16.82
C LYS A 190 20.10 1.13 -17.37
N VAL A 191 19.48 -0.02 -17.10
CA VAL A 191 18.12 -0.33 -17.53
C VAL A 191 17.11 0.68 -16.98
N ASP A 192 17.22 1.05 -15.71
CA ASP A 192 16.33 2.02 -15.08
C ASP A 192 16.46 3.40 -15.76
N ILE A 193 17.69 3.83 -16.06
CA ILE A 193 17.94 5.09 -16.79
C ILE A 193 17.35 5.02 -18.19
N LEU A 194 17.65 3.96 -18.94
CA LEU A 194 17.19 3.79 -20.33
C LEU A 194 15.66 3.68 -20.42
N ARG A 195 15.02 3.08 -19.43
CA ARG A 195 13.55 3.09 -19.31
C ARG A 195 13.00 4.50 -19.06
N GLY A 196 13.66 5.26 -18.20
CA GLY A 196 13.31 6.67 -17.97
C GLY A 196 13.43 7.55 -19.23
N GLN A 197 14.35 7.17 -20.13
CA GLN A 197 14.56 7.83 -21.44
C GLN A 197 13.67 7.26 -22.57
N ASP A 198 12.77 6.32 -22.27
CA ASP A 198 11.91 5.63 -23.25
C ASP A 198 12.70 4.97 -24.41
N LYS A 199 13.76 4.24 -24.06
CA LYS A 199 14.66 3.54 -24.99
C LYS A 199 14.58 2.01 -24.86
N PRO A 200 13.46 1.39 -25.21
CA PRO A 200 13.23 -0.05 -24.98
C PRO A 200 14.22 -0.95 -25.73
N GLU A 201 14.67 -0.56 -26.94
CA GLU A 201 15.63 -1.35 -27.71
C GLU A 201 17.01 -1.37 -27.04
N GLU A 202 17.45 -0.23 -26.47
CA GLU A 202 18.72 -0.17 -25.72
C GLU A 202 18.62 -0.95 -24.40
N VAL A 203 17.44 -0.95 -23.75
CA VAL A 203 17.16 -1.81 -22.58
C VAL A 203 17.35 -3.27 -22.93
N TYR A 204 16.68 -3.74 -24.00
CA TYR A 204 16.79 -5.14 -24.43
C TYR A 204 18.24 -5.51 -24.74
N LYS A 205 18.94 -4.69 -25.53
CA LYS A 205 20.34 -4.93 -25.87
C LYS A 205 21.22 -5.02 -24.62
N THR A 206 21.05 -4.09 -23.66
CA THR A 206 21.84 -4.07 -22.42
C THR A 206 21.63 -5.34 -21.60
N LEU A 207 20.38 -5.81 -21.48
CA LEU A 207 20.04 -7.05 -20.79
C LEU A 207 20.60 -8.28 -21.54
N HIS A 208 20.42 -8.32 -22.85
CA HIS A 208 20.84 -9.43 -23.69
C HIS A 208 22.37 -9.59 -23.70
N ASP A 209 23.13 -8.50 -23.96
CA ASP A 209 24.59 -8.50 -23.97
C ASP A 209 25.18 -8.95 -22.60
N TYR A 210 24.48 -8.63 -21.50
CA TYR A 210 24.88 -9.09 -20.19
C TYR A 210 24.55 -10.57 -19.98
N ASN A 211 23.36 -11.01 -20.40
CA ASN A 211 22.91 -12.39 -20.23
C ASN A 211 23.75 -13.40 -21.02
N GLU A 212 24.31 -13.00 -22.16
CA GLU A 212 25.23 -13.85 -22.94
C GLU A 212 26.56 -14.10 -22.21
N GLU A 213 26.99 -13.18 -21.35
CA GLU A 213 28.29 -13.24 -20.66
C GLU A 213 28.14 -13.75 -19.21
N TYR A 214 27.01 -13.44 -18.55
CA TYR A 214 26.77 -13.73 -17.14
C TYR A 214 25.43 -14.39 -16.92
N SER A 215 25.39 -15.38 -16.03
CA SER A 215 24.15 -16.08 -15.67
C SER A 215 23.45 -15.40 -14.49
N SER A 216 22.34 -14.73 -14.74
CA SER A 216 21.53 -14.08 -13.72
C SER A 216 20.05 -14.41 -13.89
N PRO A 217 19.39 -15.03 -12.88
CA PRO A 217 17.96 -15.33 -12.97
C PRO A 217 17.11 -14.06 -13.08
N GLN A 218 17.57 -12.95 -12.51
CA GLN A 218 16.90 -11.67 -12.60
C GLN A 218 16.91 -11.13 -14.04
N ILE A 219 18.08 -11.12 -14.68
CA ILE A 219 18.24 -10.59 -16.04
C ILE A 219 17.51 -11.47 -17.06
N ALA A 220 17.66 -12.80 -16.98
CA ALA A 220 16.91 -13.72 -17.82
C ALA A 220 15.40 -13.54 -17.66
N THR A 221 14.90 -13.34 -16.43
CA THR A 221 13.47 -13.04 -16.21
C THR A 221 13.04 -11.76 -16.89
N MET A 222 13.85 -10.69 -16.81
CA MET A 222 13.53 -9.41 -17.45
C MET A 222 13.52 -9.50 -18.97
N LEU A 223 14.38 -10.33 -19.57
CA LEU A 223 14.32 -10.64 -21.00
C LEU A 223 13.02 -11.37 -21.34
N GLY A 224 12.62 -12.35 -20.52
CA GLY A 224 11.32 -13.02 -20.64
C GLY A 224 10.15 -12.04 -20.59
N ASP A 225 10.15 -11.10 -19.65
CA ASP A 225 9.10 -10.07 -19.51
C ASP A 225 9.07 -9.15 -20.75
N TYR A 226 10.25 -8.79 -21.29
CA TYR A 226 10.34 -8.02 -22.53
C TYR A 226 9.73 -8.80 -23.70
N GLU A 227 10.07 -10.07 -23.87
CA GLU A 227 9.54 -10.93 -24.95
C GLU A 227 8.00 -11.10 -24.85
N ILE A 228 7.45 -11.19 -23.62
CA ILE A 228 5.98 -11.15 -23.40
C ILE A 228 5.38 -9.85 -23.90
N SER A 229 6.03 -8.72 -23.64
CA SER A 229 5.54 -7.41 -24.10
C SER A 229 5.54 -7.30 -25.63
N MET A 230 6.40 -8.08 -26.30
CA MET A 230 6.50 -8.16 -27.76
C MET A 230 5.66 -9.31 -28.35
N TYR A 231 4.82 -9.97 -27.52
CA TYR A 231 3.99 -11.14 -27.90
C TYR A 231 4.79 -12.35 -28.38
N ASN A 232 6.05 -12.50 -27.96
CA ASN A 232 6.93 -13.61 -28.30
C ASN A 232 6.93 -14.69 -27.21
N ASP A 233 5.78 -15.32 -26.96
CA ASP A 233 5.58 -16.25 -25.83
C ASP A 233 6.62 -17.38 -25.77
N SER A 234 7.07 -17.90 -26.91
CA SER A 234 8.04 -19.00 -26.97
C SER A 234 9.42 -18.57 -26.48
N SER A 235 9.89 -17.39 -26.89
CA SER A 235 11.16 -16.82 -26.45
C SER A 235 11.10 -16.45 -24.98
N ALA A 236 9.98 -15.88 -24.52
CA ALA A 236 9.74 -15.56 -23.13
C ALA A 236 9.86 -16.80 -22.23
N ILE A 237 9.18 -17.90 -22.62
CA ILE A 237 9.26 -19.17 -21.87
C ILE A 237 10.70 -19.69 -21.82
N ALA A 238 11.48 -19.57 -22.91
CA ALA A 238 12.87 -20.00 -22.94
C ALA A 238 13.74 -19.21 -21.93
N TYR A 239 13.57 -17.88 -21.86
CA TYR A 239 14.28 -17.06 -20.87
C TYR A 239 13.84 -17.35 -19.42
N TYR A 240 12.55 -17.59 -19.18
CA TYR A 240 12.11 -18.03 -17.84
C TYR A 240 12.67 -19.42 -17.51
N ASP A 241 12.79 -20.33 -18.46
CA ASP A 241 13.44 -21.64 -18.26
C ASP A 241 14.93 -21.49 -17.95
N GLU A 242 15.60 -20.55 -18.60
CA GLU A 242 16.99 -20.21 -18.32
C GLU A 242 17.12 -19.70 -16.87
N ALA A 243 16.30 -18.72 -16.46
CA ALA A 243 16.26 -18.23 -15.09
C ALA A 243 16.04 -19.34 -14.06
N LEU A 244 15.10 -20.25 -14.35
CA LEU A 244 14.76 -21.39 -13.48
C LEU A 244 15.83 -22.50 -13.50
N SER A 245 16.69 -22.54 -14.51
CA SER A 245 17.85 -23.44 -14.52
C SER A 245 18.94 -23.00 -13.55
N ILE A 246 19.03 -21.69 -13.30
CA ILE A 246 19.97 -21.08 -12.35
C ILE A 246 19.40 -21.17 -10.92
N ASP A 247 18.16 -20.74 -10.74
CA ASP A 247 17.41 -20.85 -9.49
C ASP A 247 16.01 -21.42 -9.76
N LYS A 248 15.83 -22.71 -9.49
CA LYS A 248 14.58 -23.44 -9.75
C LYS A 248 13.33 -22.89 -9.06
N ASN A 249 13.52 -22.11 -8.01
CA ASN A 249 12.46 -21.52 -7.21
C ASN A 249 12.36 -20.01 -7.40
N TYR A 250 13.05 -19.42 -8.36
CA TYR A 250 13.02 -18.00 -8.59
C TYR A 250 11.61 -17.51 -8.89
N SER A 251 10.97 -16.94 -7.87
CA SER A 251 9.54 -16.57 -7.88
C SER A 251 9.14 -15.68 -9.06
N PRO A 252 9.92 -14.63 -9.44
CA PRO A 252 9.55 -13.80 -10.59
C PRO A 252 9.49 -14.60 -11.90
N ALA A 253 10.44 -15.51 -12.16
CA ALA A 253 10.42 -16.35 -13.36
C ALA A 253 9.27 -17.36 -13.35
N LEU A 254 8.96 -17.96 -12.19
CA LEU A 254 7.80 -18.86 -12.05
C LEU A 254 6.50 -18.12 -12.37
N LEU A 255 6.34 -16.88 -11.89
CA LEU A 255 5.16 -16.06 -12.15
C LEU A 255 5.08 -15.63 -13.62
N GLY A 256 6.17 -15.11 -14.19
CA GLY A 256 6.21 -14.73 -15.60
C GLY A 256 5.89 -15.90 -16.52
N LYS A 257 6.49 -17.06 -16.27
CA LYS A 257 6.23 -18.29 -17.02
C LYS A 257 4.79 -18.78 -16.85
N ALA A 258 4.23 -18.69 -15.63
CA ALA A 258 2.84 -19.01 -15.39
C ALA A 258 1.92 -18.13 -16.22
N GLU A 259 2.13 -16.80 -16.21
CA GLU A 259 1.32 -15.89 -17.00
C GLU A 259 1.45 -16.13 -18.52
N ALA A 260 2.65 -16.41 -19.02
CA ALA A 260 2.86 -16.82 -20.42
C ALA A 260 2.03 -18.06 -20.77
N TYR A 261 1.99 -19.08 -19.89
CA TYR A 261 1.14 -20.25 -20.09
C TYR A 261 -0.35 -19.93 -19.98
N ARG A 262 -0.76 -19.04 -19.09
CA ARG A 262 -2.16 -18.61 -18.95
C ARG A 262 -2.64 -17.88 -20.21
N MET A 263 -1.83 -16.97 -20.76
CA MET A 263 -2.13 -16.21 -21.98
C MET A 263 -2.24 -17.15 -23.20
N THR A 264 -1.38 -18.16 -23.28
CA THR A 264 -1.40 -19.17 -24.36
C THR A 264 -2.37 -20.32 -24.09
N ARG A 265 -3.19 -20.26 -23.03
CA ARG A 265 -4.16 -21.28 -22.62
C ARG A 265 -3.56 -22.67 -22.33
N LYS A 266 -2.29 -22.72 -21.99
CA LYS A 266 -1.61 -23.94 -21.55
C LYS A 266 -1.80 -24.14 -20.04
N TYR A 267 -3.03 -24.31 -19.63
CA TYR A 267 -3.43 -24.33 -18.21
C TYR A 267 -2.76 -25.43 -17.36
N PRO A 268 -2.51 -26.66 -17.86
CA PRO A 268 -1.77 -27.64 -17.07
C PRO A 268 -0.38 -27.12 -16.64
N GLN A 269 0.35 -26.49 -17.55
CA GLN A 269 1.68 -25.93 -17.29
C GLN A 269 1.60 -24.70 -16.37
N TYR A 270 0.58 -23.86 -16.52
CA TYR A 270 0.28 -22.77 -15.62
C TYR A 270 0.19 -23.23 -14.16
N PHE A 271 -0.62 -24.26 -13.88
CA PHE A 271 -0.77 -24.80 -12.53
C PHE A 271 0.49 -25.50 -12.02
N VAL A 272 1.32 -26.09 -12.88
CA VAL A 272 2.63 -26.61 -12.45
C VAL A 272 3.52 -25.49 -11.90
N CYS A 273 3.63 -24.37 -12.61
CA CYS A 273 4.40 -23.21 -12.13
C CYS A 273 3.85 -22.66 -10.81
N LEU A 274 2.53 -22.52 -10.70
CA LEU A 274 1.89 -22.06 -9.47
C LEU A 274 2.12 -23.02 -8.31
N ASN A 275 1.97 -24.32 -8.51
CA ASN A 275 2.18 -25.30 -7.45
C ASN A 275 3.64 -25.31 -6.97
N THR A 276 4.60 -25.09 -7.86
CA THR A 276 6.01 -24.93 -7.50
C THR A 276 6.20 -23.71 -6.62
N LEU A 277 5.67 -22.55 -7.03
CA LEU A 277 5.73 -21.31 -6.24
C LEU A 277 5.07 -21.46 -4.88
N MET A 278 3.85 -22.01 -4.84
CA MET A 278 3.10 -22.17 -3.60
C MET A 278 3.76 -23.15 -2.62
N GLY A 279 4.48 -24.16 -3.15
CA GLY A 279 5.21 -25.15 -2.35
C GLY A 279 6.59 -24.69 -1.87
N ASP A 280 7.08 -23.56 -2.34
CA ASP A 280 8.38 -23.03 -1.91
C ASP A 280 8.26 -22.36 -0.52
N ARG A 281 9.05 -22.80 0.46
CA ARG A 281 9.05 -22.25 1.83
C ARG A 281 9.77 -20.93 1.94
N GLU A 282 10.71 -20.64 1.05
CA GLU A 282 11.51 -19.42 1.08
C GLU A 282 10.80 -18.26 0.39
N ALA A 283 9.86 -18.54 -0.52
CA ALA A 283 9.07 -17.52 -1.19
C ALA A 283 8.09 -16.85 -0.22
N SER A 284 7.99 -15.52 -0.31
CA SER A 284 7.15 -14.68 0.56
C SER A 284 5.70 -15.16 0.61
N PRO A 285 5.16 -15.50 1.79
CA PRO A 285 3.75 -15.84 1.95
C PRO A 285 2.82 -14.70 1.50
N GLU A 286 3.17 -13.46 1.82
CA GLU A 286 2.41 -12.28 1.38
C GLU A 286 2.38 -12.16 -0.15
N GLY A 287 3.52 -12.38 -0.83
CA GLY A 287 3.59 -12.38 -2.29
C GLY A 287 2.69 -13.44 -2.92
N LYS A 288 2.66 -14.65 -2.36
CA LYS A 288 1.76 -15.73 -2.77
C LYS A 288 0.29 -15.37 -2.57
N ALA A 289 -0.05 -14.83 -1.40
CA ALA A 289 -1.41 -14.39 -1.07
C ALA A 289 -1.89 -13.30 -2.02
N ASN A 290 -1.04 -12.29 -2.28
CA ASN A 290 -1.33 -11.20 -3.21
C ASN A 290 -1.58 -11.72 -4.63
N TYR A 291 -0.82 -12.71 -5.09
CA TYR A 291 -1.06 -13.32 -6.39
C TYR A 291 -2.42 -14.04 -6.46
N ILE A 292 -2.76 -14.84 -5.44
CA ILE A 292 -4.07 -15.52 -5.35
C ILE A 292 -5.21 -14.48 -5.40
N GLN A 293 -5.11 -13.42 -4.62
CA GLN A 293 -6.11 -12.35 -4.60
C GLN A 293 -6.21 -11.60 -5.93
N ALA A 294 -5.08 -11.35 -6.59
CA ALA A 294 -5.05 -10.73 -7.92
C ALA A 294 -5.77 -11.61 -8.97
N VAL A 295 -5.54 -12.92 -8.94
CA VAL A 295 -6.24 -13.87 -9.82
C VAL A 295 -7.76 -13.82 -9.56
N LEU A 296 -8.20 -13.80 -8.31
CA LEU A 296 -9.62 -13.74 -7.96
C LEU A 296 -10.29 -12.42 -8.43
N LYS A 297 -9.56 -11.30 -8.34
CA LYS A 297 -10.08 -9.97 -8.67
C LYS A 297 -10.08 -9.70 -10.18
N GLN A 298 -9.07 -10.19 -10.91
CA GLN A 298 -8.83 -9.83 -12.32
C GLN A 298 -9.33 -10.89 -13.31
N SER A 299 -9.51 -12.14 -12.88
CA SER A 299 -9.95 -13.22 -13.77
C SER A 299 -11.47 -13.25 -13.92
N ASP A 300 -11.95 -13.71 -15.09
CA ASP A 300 -13.35 -14.05 -15.28
C ASP A 300 -13.77 -15.12 -14.21
N PRO A 301 -14.83 -14.92 -13.45
CA PRO A 301 -15.31 -15.92 -12.49
C PRO A 301 -15.52 -17.31 -13.09
N ARG A 302 -15.87 -17.39 -14.39
CA ARG A 302 -15.96 -18.65 -15.13
C ARG A 302 -14.64 -19.38 -15.25
N PHE A 303 -13.52 -18.67 -15.38
CA PHE A 303 -12.18 -19.26 -15.39
C PHE A 303 -11.89 -19.94 -14.06
N VAL A 304 -12.07 -19.22 -12.94
CA VAL A 304 -11.86 -19.78 -11.60
C VAL A 304 -12.74 -21.00 -11.37
N LYS A 305 -14.01 -20.94 -11.78
CA LYS A 305 -14.97 -22.04 -11.65
C LYS A 305 -14.58 -23.25 -12.51
N SER A 306 -14.10 -23.03 -13.74
CA SER A 306 -13.68 -24.12 -14.66
C SER A 306 -12.44 -24.87 -14.18
N PHE A 307 -11.56 -24.20 -13.44
CA PHE A 307 -10.33 -24.77 -12.90
C PHE A 307 -10.34 -24.88 -11.37
N GLN A 308 -11.54 -24.96 -10.77
CA GLN A 308 -11.72 -24.97 -9.33
C GLN A 308 -10.90 -26.07 -8.62
N SER A 309 -10.85 -27.28 -9.18
CA SER A 309 -10.07 -28.39 -8.60
C SER A 309 -8.56 -28.10 -8.57
N GLN A 310 -8.06 -27.47 -9.62
CA GLN A 310 -6.64 -27.09 -9.70
C GLN A 310 -6.31 -25.96 -8.72
N PHE A 311 -7.18 -24.94 -8.64
CA PHE A 311 -7.02 -23.88 -7.64
C PHE A 311 -7.12 -24.40 -6.21
N ASP A 312 -8.03 -25.34 -5.93
CA ASP A 312 -8.12 -26.01 -4.64
C ASP A 312 -6.81 -26.73 -4.27
N SER A 313 -6.21 -27.43 -5.23
CA SER A 313 -4.92 -28.09 -5.04
C SER A 313 -3.81 -27.08 -4.76
N THR A 314 -3.70 -26.05 -5.59
CA THR A 314 -2.72 -24.95 -5.44
C THR A 314 -2.82 -24.28 -4.09
N LEU A 315 -4.05 -23.96 -3.66
CA LEU A 315 -4.30 -23.33 -2.37
C LEU A 315 -3.99 -24.26 -1.19
N THR A 316 -4.30 -25.55 -1.34
CA THR A 316 -3.96 -26.56 -0.32
C THR A 316 -2.44 -26.66 -0.14
N ILE A 317 -1.67 -26.61 -1.25
CA ILE A 317 -0.21 -26.56 -1.19
C ILE A 317 0.26 -25.31 -0.43
N ALA A 318 -0.27 -24.12 -0.75
CA ALA A 318 0.09 -22.86 -0.10
C ALA A 318 -0.17 -22.93 1.43
N VAL A 319 -1.36 -23.38 1.82
CA VAL A 319 -1.75 -23.53 3.24
C VAL A 319 -0.88 -24.55 3.96
N ASN A 320 -0.57 -25.70 3.34
CA ASN A 320 0.30 -26.70 3.94
C ASN A 320 1.75 -26.22 4.07
N THR A 321 2.20 -25.36 3.17
CA THR A 321 3.55 -24.76 3.20
C THR A 321 3.67 -23.73 4.31
N HIS A 322 2.62 -22.93 4.52
CA HIS A 322 2.54 -21.82 5.49
C HIS A 322 1.26 -21.91 6.36
N PRO A 323 1.11 -22.96 7.21
CA PRO A 323 -0.19 -23.29 7.82
C PRO A 323 -0.69 -22.27 8.86
N LYS A 324 0.18 -21.37 9.34
CA LYS A 324 -0.16 -20.34 10.34
C LYS A 324 -0.02 -18.92 9.78
N ASP A 325 0.32 -18.80 8.51
CA ASP A 325 0.47 -17.48 7.92
C ASP A 325 -0.89 -16.85 7.64
N THR A 326 -1.08 -15.66 8.22
CA THR A 326 -2.35 -14.94 8.16
C THR A 326 -2.71 -14.52 6.72
N SER A 327 -1.73 -14.10 5.93
CA SER A 327 -1.96 -13.64 4.55
C SER A 327 -2.45 -14.79 3.66
N ILE A 328 -1.83 -15.98 3.78
CA ILE A 328 -2.23 -17.18 3.04
C ILE A 328 -3.63 -17.64 3.48
N LEU A 329 -3.89 -17.65 4.79
CA LEU A 329 -5.20 -18.06 5.31
C LEU A 329 -6.31 -17.09 4.89
N GLN A 330 -6.05 -15.77 4.90
CA GLN A 330 -6.98 -14.78 4.39
C GLN A 330 -7.25 -14.96 2.90
N ALA A 331 -6.21 -15.16 2.09
CA ALA A 331 -6.38 -15.45 0.66
C ALA A 331 -7.22 -16.72 0.42
N ALA A 332 -7.01 -17.76 1.24
CA ALA A 332 -7.81 -18.98 1.20
C ALA A 332 -9.28 -18.72 1.58
N GLY A 333 -9.52 -17.97 2.63
CA GLY A 333 -10.86 -17.59 3.06
C GLY A 333 -11.61 -16.82 1.97
N LEU A 334 -10.98 -15.83 1.37
CA LEU A 334 -11.53 -15.05 0.25
C LEU A 334 -11.81 -15.91 -0.98
N TYR A 335 -10.91 -16.85 -1.31
CA TYR A 335 -11.13 -17.78 -2.41
C TYR A 335 -12.37 -18.65 -2.18
N TYR A 336 -12.54 -19.21 -0.98
CA TYR A 336 -13.73 -20.01 -0.67
C TYR A 336 -15.01 -19.17 -0.66
N LEU A 337 -14.94 -17.91 -0.26
CA LEU A 337 -16.07 -16.99 -0.35
C LEU A 337 -16.44 -16.71 -1.82
N ALA A 338 -15.47 -16.37 -2.65
CA ALA A 338 -15.66 -16.09 -4.08
C ALA A 338 -16.17 -17.30 -4.89
N THR A 339 -15.93 -18.50 -4.39
CA THR A 339 -16.40 -19.75 -5.01
C THR A 339 -17.64 -20.34 -4.33
N GLU A 340 -18.39 -19.53 -3.59
CA GLU A 340 -19.68 -19.86 -2.96
C GLU A 340 -19.58 -21.00 -1.91
N ARG A 341 -18.42 -21.14 -1.26
CA ARG A 341 -18.15 -22.13 -0.20
C ARG A 341 -18.03 -21.46 1.15
N GLN A 342 -19.09 -20.76 1.55
CA GLN A 342 -19.15 -19.86 2.70
C GLN A 342 -18.78 -20.57 4.02
N SER A 343 -19.24 -21.80 4.24
CA SER A 343 -18.93 -22.54 5.47
C SER A 343 -17.42 -22.74 5.67
N ARG A 344 -16.70 -23.08 4.59
CA ARG A 344 -15.26 -23.26 4.63
C ARG A 344 -14.50 -21.94 4.80
N SER A 345 -15.00 -20.87 4.18
CA SER A 345 -14.50 -19.52 4.38
C SER A 345 -14.66 -19.09 5.84
N ALA A 346 -15.85 -19.32 6.45
CA ALA A 346 -16.14 -19.01 7.84
C ALA A 346 -15.21 -19.74 8.81
N GLU A 347 -14.94 -21.03 8.58
CA GLU A 347 -14.01 -21.83 9.41
C GLU A 347 -12.60 -21.21 9.42
N ILE A 348 -12.10 -20.82 8.26
CA ILE A 348 -10.78 -20.22 8.12
C ILE A 348 -10.73 -18.86 8.83
N PHE A 349 -11.64 -17.94 8.52
CA PHE A 349 -11.62 -16.62 9.13
C PHE A 349 -11.83 -16.67 10.63
N LYS A 350 -12.69 -17.59 11.11
CA LYS A 350 -12.85 -17.85 12.55
C LYS A 350 -11.54 -18.30 13.20
N SER A 351 -10.79 -19.20 12.56
CA SER A 351 -9.49 -19.65 13.08
C SER A 351 -8.50 -18.50 13.11
N VAL A 352 -8.40 -17.73 12.02
CA VAL A 352 -7.47 -16.58 11.95
C VAL A 352 -7.80 -15.54 13.02
N ALA A 353 -9.08 -15.19 13.20
CA ALA A 353 -9.51 -14.21 14.21
C ALA A 353 -9.29 -14.73 15.64
N LYS A 354 -9.40 -16.05 15.88
CA LYS A 354 -9.13 -16.67 17.17
C LYS A 354 -7.63 -16.68 17.50
N ASP A 355 -6.79 -17.03 16.52
CA ASP A 355 -5.35 -17.16 16.71
C ASP A 355 -4.65 -15.78 16.72
N ASN A 356 -5.29 -14.77 16.14
CA ASN A 356 -4.84 -13.38 16.08
C ASN A 356 -5.97 -12.43 16.55
N PRO A 357 -6.22 -12.32 17.86
CA PRO A 357 -7.37 -11.55 18.39
C PRO A 357 -7.36 -10.06 18.01
N ASP A 358 -6.19 -9.49 17.73
CA ASP A 358 -6.00 -8.10 17.34
C ASP A 358 -6.13 -7.87 15.81
N ASN A 359 -6.39 -8.94 15.05
CA ASN A 359 -6.62 -8.84 13.61
C ASN A 359 -8.07 -8.42 13.32
N LEU A 360 -8.27 -7.11 13.19
CA LEU A 360 -9.55 -6.50 12.88
C LEU A 360 -10.12 -7.03 11.55
N GLU A 361 -9.29 -7.12 10.52
CA GLU A 361 -9.70 -7.50 9.18
C GLU A 361 -10.23 -8.94 9.13
N ALA A 362 -9.53 -9.90 9.75
CA ALA A 362 -10.00 -11.27 9.81
C ALA A 362 -11.32 -11.41 10.59
N THR A 363 -11.49 -10.63 11.67
CA THR A 363 -12.74 -10.57 12.44
C THR A 363 -13.88 -10.03 11.57
N ALA A 364 -13.64 -8.95 10.83
CA ALA A 364 -14.63 -8.36 9.94
C ALA A 364 -15.03 -9.33 8.81
N TYR A 365 -14.06 -10.00 8.17
CA TYR A 365 -14.35 -11.01 7.16
C TYR A 365 -15.16 -12.18 7.71
N TYR A 366 -14.85 -12.66 8.93
CA TYR A 366 -15.63 -13.71 9.55
C TYR A 366 -17.11 -13.32 9.69
N ILE A 367 -17.37 -12.13 10.24
CA ILE A 367 -18.74 -11.64 10.42
C ILE A 367 -19.41 -11.40 9.06
N GLN A 368 -18.68 -10.86 8.07
CA GLN A 368 -19.20 -10.68 6.72
C GLN A 368 -19.64 -12.01 6.09
N VAL A 369 -18.87 -13.09 6.28
CA VAL A 369 -19.26 -14.42 5.79
C VAL A 369 -20.52 -14.92 6.50
N LEU A 370 -20.65 -14.69 7.81
CA LEU A 370 -21.87 -15.02 8.55
C LEU A 370 -23.10 -14.27 8.03
N ILE A 371 -22.93 -13.00 7.60
CA ILE A 371 -23.98 -12.21 6.93
C ILE A 371 -24.40 -12.89 5.61
N TYR A 372 -23.44 -13.32 4.78
CA TYR A 372 -23.73 -14.07 3.55
C TYR A 372 -24.45 -15.39 3.81
N MET A 373 -24.10 -16.07 4.92
CA MET A 373 -24.75 -17.30 5.35
C MET A 373 -26.13 -17.05 5.99
N LYS A 374 -26.50 -15.80 6.25
CA LYS A 374 -27.71 -15.37 6.97
C LYS A 374 -27.82 -15.95 8.38
N ASP A 375 -26.68 -16.22 9.03
CA ASP A 375 -26.64 -16.70 10.42
C ASP A 375 -26.70 -15.49 11.37
N TRP A 376 -27.87 -14.86 11.39
CA TRP A 376 -28.08 -13.55 12.00
C TRP A 376 -27.74 -13.51 13.51
N GLN A 377 -28.03 -14.60 14.23
CA GLN A 377 -27.67 -14.64 15.67
C GLN A 377 -26.16 -14.59 15.86
N LYS A 378 -25.40 -15.38 15.09
CA LYS A 378 -23.94 -15.33 15.18
C LYS A 378 -23.37 -14.00 14.68
N VAL A 379 -23.98 -13.37 13.68
CA VAL A 379 -23.58 -12.02 13.27
C VAL A 379 -23.62 -11.07 14.45
N VAL A 380 -24.70 -11.09 15.24
CA VAL A 380 -24.83 -10.25 16.44
C VAL A 380 -23.78 -10.62 17.49
N ASP A 381 -23.72 -11.90 17.87
CA ASP A 381 -22.83 -12.38 18.95
C ASP A 381 -21.35 -12.07 18.65
N GLU A 382 -20.92 -12.29 17.41
CA GLU A 382 -19.52 -12.04 17.01
C GLU A 382 -19.24 -10.54 16.83
N SER A 383 -20.22 -9.73 16.37
CA SER A 383 -20.09 -8.28 16.31
C SER A 383 -19.98 -7.66 17.70
N ASP A 384 -20.80 -8.10 18.64
CA ASP A 384 -20.74 -7.64 20.04
C ASP A 384 -19.38 -8.03 20.68
N SER A 385 -18.89 -9.25 20.42
CA SER A 385 -17.56 -9.69 20.85
C SER A 385 -16.44 -8.85 20.20
N ALA A 386 -16.59 -8.51 18.93
CA ALA A 386 -15.64 -7.64 18.23
C ALA A 386 -15.60 -6.22 18.82
N LEU A 387 -16.75 -5.65 19.18
CA LEU A 387 -16.84 -4.33 19.82
C LEU A 387 -16.18 -4.25 21.19
N VAL A 388 -16.06 -5.37 21.91
CA VAL A 388 -15.27 -5.42 23.17
C VAL A 388 -13.78 -5.27 22.88
N ARG A 389 -13.30 -5.84 21.77
CA ARG A 389 -11.88 -5.81 21.38
C ARG A 389 -11.52 -4.53 20.61
N PHE A 390 -12.44 -4.07 19.79
CA PHE A 390 -12.29 -2.90 18.90
C PHE A 390 -13.40 -1.87 19.16
N PRO A 391 -13.41 -1.23 20.34
CA PRO A 391 -14.53 -0.41 20.77
C PRO A 391 -14.80 0.79 19.87
N ASP A 392 -13.81 1.29 19.12
CA ASP A 392 -13.94 2.47 18.28
C ASP A 392 -14.31 2.17 16.82
N GLU A 393 -14.38 0.87 16.46
CA GLU A 393 -14.72 0.43 15.11
C GLU A 393 -16.24 0.41 14.89
N ILE A 394 -16.76 1.48 14.29
CA ILE A 394 -18.19 1.67 13.97
C ILE A 394 -18.70 0.56 13.02
N GLY A 395 -17.86 0.03 12.13
CA GLY A 395 -18.23 -1.04 11.19
C GLY A 395 -18.82 -2.27 11.87
N PHE A 396 -18.40 -2.60 13.09
CA PHE A 396 -19.01 -3.71 13.83
C PHE A 396 -20.40 -3.40 14.36
N LEU A 397 -20.72 -2.11 14.64
CA LEU A 397 -22.09 -1.70 14.94
C LEU A 397 -23.00 -1.82 13.71
N GLU A 398 -22.48 -1.52 12.53
CA GLU A 398 -23.22 -1.69 11.26
C GLU A 398 -23.51 -3.18 10.99
N MET A 399 -22.51 -4.04 11.20
CA MET A 399 -22.69 -5.50 11.07
C MET A 399 -23.69 -6.04 12.10
N ALA A 400 -23.60 -5.60 13.35
CA ALA A 400 -24.59 -5.94 14.38
C ALA A 400 -25.99 -5.49 14.00
N ASN A 401 -26.14 -4.28 13.43
CA ASN A 401 -27.42 -3.76 12.96
C ASN A 401 -28.02 -4.63 11.85
N ALA A 402 -27.20 -5.16 10.93
CA ALA A 402 -27.68 -6.09 9.91
C ALA A 402 -28.27 -7.37 10.54
N GLY A 403 -27.61 -7.92 11.56
CA GLY A 403 -28.12 -9.06 12.32
C GLY A 403 -29.39 -8.73 13.09
N GLU A 404 -29.37 -7.68 13.90
CA GLU A 404 -30.50 -7.27 14.75
C GLU A 404 -31.75 -6.89 13.93
N TYR A 405 -31.56 -6.26 12.76
CA TYR A 405 -32.66 -5.97 11.84
C TYR A 405 -33.37 -7.24 11.37
N ASN A 406 -32.60 -8.25 10.92
CA ASN A 406 -33.16 -9.51 10.45
C ASN A 406 -33.79 -10.34 11.58
N LEU A 407 -33.31 -10.17 12.82
CA LEU A 407 -33.92 -10.73 14.03
C LEU A 407 -35.13 -9.92 14.54
N LYS A 408 -35.46 -8.81 13.85
CA LYS A 408 -36.54 -7.87 14.21
C LYS A 408 -36.34 -7.17 15.58
N ASN A 409 -35.12 -7.06 16.03
CA ASN A 409 -34.75 -6.38 17.28
C ASN A 409 -34.53 -4.86 17.03
N TYR A 410 -35.54 -4.19 16.51
CA TYR A 410 -35.44 -2.80 16.04
C TYR A 410 -34.99 -1.79 17.11
N ASP A 411 -35.37 -2.01 18.37
CA ASP A 411 -34.90 -1.18 19.49
C ASP A 411 -33.38 -1.25 19.69
N LYS A 412 -32.76 -2.42 19.41
CA LYS A 412 -31.31 -2.56 19.51
C LYS A 412 -30.60 -1.82 18.36
N VAL A 413 -31.15 -1.91 17.15
CA VAL A 413 -30.63 -1.16 15.99
C VAL A 413 -30.65 0.35 16.31
N ILE A 414 -31.73 0.86 16.88
CA ILE A 414 -31.82 2.28 17.29
C ILE A 414 -30.76 2.65 18.32
N ARG A 415 -30.48 1.78 19.31
CA ARG A 415 -29.43 2.02 20.30
C ARG A 415 -28.05 2.05 19.65
N ASN A 416 -27.77 1.08 18.78
CA ASN A 416 -26.50 1.02 18.06
C ASN A 416 -26.28 2.27 17.19
N CYS A 417 -27.31 2.71 16.46
CA CYS A 417 -27.26 3.95 15.67
C CYS A 417 -26.95 5.18 16.52
N ARG A 418 -27.50 5.30 17.74
CA ARG A 418 -27.13 6.37 18.67
C ARG A 418 -25.66 6.30 19.06
N THR A 419 -25.19 5.09 19.40
CA THR A 419 -23.78 4.87 19.72
C THR A 419 -22.86 5.23 18.55
N MET A 420 -23.27 4.96 17.29
CA MET A 420 -22.51 5.35 16.09
C MET A 420 -22.38 6.89 16.00
N ILE A 421 -23.47 7.61 16.23
CA ILE A 421 -23.46 9.09 16.22
C ILE A 421 -22.55 9.64 17.33
N ASP A 422 -22.63 9.05 18.53
CA ASP A 422 -21.83 9.51 19.68
C ASP A 422 -20.32 9.22 19.47
N LYS A 423 -19.98 8.15 18.76
CA LYS A 423 -18.58 7.76 18.46
C LYS A 423 -17.96 8.51 17.29
N ALA A 424 -18.76 9.07 16.40
CA ALA A 424 -18.30 9.85 15.25
C ALA A 424 -18.80 11.31 15.29
N PRO A 425 -18.44 12.08 16.32
CA PRO A 425 -18.92 13.45 16.46
C PRO A 425 -18.39 14.31 15.30
N GLY A 426 -19.33 14.94 14.57
CA GLY A 426 -19.01 15.79 13.42
C GLY A 426 -18.93 15.05 12.07
N ASP A 427 -19.00 13.74 12.04
CA ASP A 427 -19.18 13.00 10.80
C ASP A 427 -20.64 13.03 10.34
N SER A 428 -20.89 13.91 9.36
CA SER A 428 -22.21 14.08 8.79
C SER A 428 -22.70 12.83 8.05
N ALA A 429 -21.81 12.06 7.42
CA ALA A 429 -22.18 10.85 6.66
C ALA A 429 -22.69 9.76 7.59
N THR A 430 -21.94 9.44 8.64
CA THR A 430 -22.35 8.50 9.69
C THR A 430 -23.64 8.95 10.38
N THR A 431 -23.75 10.25 10.70
CA THR A 431 -24.95 10.80 11.36
C THR A 431 -26.19 10.66 10.47
N VAL A 432 -26.09 10.97 9.17
CA VAL A 432 -27.18 10.84 8.20
C VAL A 432 -27.61 9.40 8.03
N ALA A 433 -26.64 8.47 7.87
CA ALA A 433 -26.94 7.05 7.74
C ALA A 433 -27.64 6.48 8.99
N ALA A 434 -27.11 6.79 10.17
CA ALA A 434 -27.65 6.32 11.44
C ALA A 434 -29.06 6.89 11.71
N LEU A 435 -29.29 8.18 11.48
CA LEU A 435 -30.63 8.80 11.63
C LEU A 435 -31.63 8.27 10.61
N SER A 436 -31.19 8.00 9.38
CA SER A 436 -32.03 7.35 8.35
C SER A 436 -32.50 5.98 8.82
N THR A 437 -31.55 5.14 9.25
CA THR A 437 -31.84 3.81 9.79
C THR A 437 -32.75 3.87 11.00
N MET A 438 -32.52 4.81 11.94
CA MET A 438 -33.40 5.02 13.09
C MET A 438 -34.83 5.37 12.65
N GLY A 439 -34.98 6.19 11.62
CA GLY A 439 -36.30 6.55 11.07
C GLY A 439 -37.05 5.33 10.56
N ASP A 440 -36.36 4.44 9.83
CA ASP A 440 -36.93 3.19 9.33
C ASP A 440 -37.30 2.24 10.48
N MET A 441 -36.44 2.14 11.52
CA MET A 441 -36.72 1.30 12.67
C MET A 441 -37.90 1.80 13.50
N TYR A 442 -38.02 3.11 13.72
CA TYR A 442 -39.19 3.69 14.38
C TYR A 442 -40.46 3.43 13.59
N HIS A 443 -40.40 3.47 12.26
CA HIS A 443 -41.53 3.06 11.43
C HIS A 443 -41.90 1.58 11.66
N GLN A 444 -40.92 0.66 11.67
CA GLN A 444 -41.18 -0.75 11.94
C GLN A 444 -41.81 -1.00 13.32
N LEU A 445 -41.51 -0.16 14.29
CA LEU A 445 -42.11 -0.17 15.64
C LEU A 445 -43.47 0.52 15.72
N GLY A 446 -43.95 1.16 14.63
CA GLY A 446 -45.18 1.92 14.61
C GLY A 446 -45.09 3.32 15.24
N ASP A 447 -43.90 3.76 15.66
CA ASP A 447 -43.66 5.10 16.20
C ASP A 447 -43.40 6.12 15.09
N MET A 448 -44.45 6.48 14.38
CA MET A 448 -44.41 7.43 13.27
C MET A 448 -43.89 8.80 13.68
N LYS A 449 -44.14 9.22 14.95
CA LYS A 449 -43.67 10.52 15.45
C LYS A 449 -42.15 10.56 15.52
N SER A 450 -41.53 9.55 16.08
CA SER A 450 -40.07 9.45 16.16
C SER A 450 -39.45 9.21 14.78
N ALA A 451 -40.09 8.43 13.90
CA ALA A 451 -39.66 8.22 12.52
C ALA A 451 -39.54 9.57 11.76
N PHE A 452 -40.61 10.35 11.75
CA PHE A 452 -40.60 11.66 11.08
C PHE A 452 -39.61 12.64 11.68
N LYS A 453 -39.41 12.62 13.02
CA LYS A 453 -38.38 13.45 13.68
C LYS A 453 -36.98 13.06 13.22
N ALA A 454 -36.70 11.78 13.09
CA ALA A 454 -35.40 11.31 12.60
C ALA A 454 -35.16 11.76 11.14
N TYR A 455 -36.15 11.61 10.27
CA TYR A 455 -36.08 12.06 8.88
C TYR A 455 -35.94 13.58 8.75
N ASP A 456 -36.64 14.37 9.57
CA ASP A 456 -36.49 15.82 9.60
C ASP A 456 -35.05 16.23 9.99
N LEU A 457 -34.39 15.47 10.90
CA LEU A 457 -32.98 15.69 11.25
C LEU A 457 -32.05 15.34 10.08
N VAL A 458 -32.29 14.23 9.37
CA VAL A 458 -31.53 13.90 8.16
C VAL A 458 -31.64 15.01 7.13
N LEU A 459 -32.85 15.45 6.81
CA LEU A 459 -33.08 16.48 5.79
C LEU A 459 -32.60 17.88 6.20
N LYS A 460 -32.36 18.11 7.50
CA LYS A 460 -31.69 19.32 7.97
C LYS A 460 -30.20 19.31 7.67
N ILE A 461 -29.56 18.13 7.72
CA ILE A 461 -28.13 17.95 7.43
C ILE A 461 -27.90 17.79 5.92
N ALA A 462 -28.71 16.96 5.29
CA ALA A 462 -28.66 16.60 3.87
C ALA A 462 -30.02 16.78 3.21
N PRO A 463 -30.40 17.99 2.75
CA PRO A 463 -31.75 18.31 2.25
C PRO A 463 -32.21 17.51 1.02
N ASP A 464 -31.24 16.97 0.28
CA ASP A 464 -31.49 16.20 -0.96
C ASP A 464 -31.09 14.73 -0.82
N TYR A 465 -31.12 14.19 0.41
CA TYR A 465 -30.84 12.78 0.64
C TYR A 465 -31.99 11.91 0.15
N ILE A 466 -31.85 11.39 -1.06
CA ILE A 466 -32.91 10.75 -1.85
C ILE A 466 -33.60 9.58 -1.12
N PRO A 467 -32.89 8.63 -0.45
CA PRO A 467 -33.56 7.54 0.25
C PRO A 467 -34.57 8.03 1.32
N VAL A 468 -34.19 9.02 2.12
CA VAL A 468 -35.08 9.57 3.15
C VAL A 468 -36.20 10.38 2.53
N LEU A 469 -35.96 11.14 1.47
CA LEU A 469 -37.03 11.84 0.75
C LEU A 469 -38.11 10.88 0.28
N ASN A 470 -37.73 9.71 -0.27
CA ASN A 470 -38.67 8.68 -0.69
C ASN A 470 -39.44 8.05 0.49
N ASN A 471 -38.71 7.53 1.48
CA ASN A 471 -39.32 6.82 2.62
C ASN A 471 -40.26 7.74 3.40
N TYR A 472 -39.82 8.97 3.66
CA TYR A 472 -40.65 9.96 4.33
C TYR A 472 -41.93 10.28 3.51
N ALA A 473 -41.78 10.50 2.20
CA ALA A 473 -42.94 10.76 1.32
C ALA A 473 -43.91 9.57 1.30
N TYR A 474 -43.38 8.35 1.20
CA TYR A 474 -44.18 7.13 1.23
C TYR A 474 -44.95 7.00 2.55
N TYR A 475 -44.29 7.12 3.71
CA TYR A 475 -44.97 6.98 4.99
C TYR A 475 -45.99 8.09 5.28
N LEU A 476 -45.71 9.34 4.85
CA LEU A 476 -46.73 10.38 4.88
C LEU A 476 -47.96 10.02 4.02
N SER A 477 -47.75 9.38 2.89
CA SER A 477 -48.81 8.96 1.99
C SER A 477 -49.68 7.84 2.59
N VAL A 478 -49.05 6.84 3.21
CA VAL A 478 -49.73 5.74 3.93
C VAL A 478 -50.60 6.29 5.05
N GLU A 479 -50.07 7.24 5.83
CA GLU A 479 -50.78 7.93 6.92
C GLU A 479 -51.82 8.93 6.39
N LYS A 480 -51.90 9.16 5.05
CA LYS A 480 -52.71 10.20 4.43
C LYS A 480 -52.53 11.60 5.03
N LYS A 481 -51.30 11.87 5.54
CA LYS A 481 -50.94 13.12 6.17
C LYS A 481 -50.06 13.96 5.23
N ASN A 482 -50.31 15.27 5.20
CA ASN A 482 -49.51 16.25 4.46
C ASN A 482 -49.05 15.80 3.05
N LEU A 483 -50.02 15.34 2.24
CA LEU A 483 -49.77 14.88 0.88
C LEU A 483 -49.08 15.91 -0.04
N LYS A 484 -49.15 17.22 0.32
CA LYS A 484 -48.40 18.27 -0.41
C LYS A 484 -46.90 18.16 -0.15
N LYS A 485 -46.50 17.93 1.12
CA LYS A 485 -45.10 17.71 1.50
C LYS A 485 -44.58 16.39 0.85
N ALA A 486 -45.37 15.32 0.95
CA ALA A 486 -45.05 14.03 0.34
C ALA A 486 -44.82 14.17 -1.18
N TYR A 487 -45.71 14.87 -1.89
CA TYR A 487 -45.57 15.13 -3.33
C TYR A 487 -44.26 15.88 -3.65
N ALA A 488 -43.96 16.95 -2.92
CA ALA A 488 -42.77 17.75 -3.16
C ALA A 488 -41.46 16.97 -2.95
N MET A 489 -41.43 16.09 -1.93
CA MET A 489 -40.29 15.22 -1.67
C MET A 489 -40.13 14.12 -2.73
N SER A 490 -41.23 13.40 -3.01
CA SER A 490 -41.22 12.31 -4.00
C SER A 490 -40.99 12.81 -5.43
N LYS A 491 -41.36 14.05 -5.75
CA LYS A 491 -41.03 14.68 -7.04
C LYS A 491 -39.49 14.78 -7.21
N LYS A 492 -38.75 15.19 -6.17
CA LYS A 492 -37.29 15.25 -6.19
C LYS A 492 -36.67 13.87 -6.43
N THR A 493 -37.27 12.79 -5.87
CA THR A 493 -36.74 11.43 -6.04
C THR A 493 -36.84 10.92 -7.46
N VAL A 494 -37.99 11.15 -8.13
CA VAL A 494 -38.18 10.75 -9.54
C VAL A 494 -37.42 11.66 -10.52
N GLU A 495 -37.11 12.92 -10.13
CA GLU A 495 -36.24 13.80 -10.92
C GLU A 495 -34.78 13.38 -10.84
N ALA A 496 -34.31 12.88 -9.66
CA ALA A 496 -32.96 12.41 -9.45
C ALA A 496 -32.70 11.02 -10.07
N GLU A 497 -33.66 10.11 -9.92
CA GLU A 497 -33.58 8.73 -10.43
C GLU A 497 -34.86 8.36 -11.18
N PRO A 498 -35.03 8.81 -12.44
CA PRO A 498 -36.25 8.68 -13.18
C PRO A 498 -36.69 7.24 -13.52
N ASP A 499 -35.74 6.30 -13.48
CA ASP A 499 -35.97 4.89 -13.80
C ASP A 499 -36.05 3.98 -12.55
N ASN A 500 -36.02 4.56 -11.34
CA ASN A 500 -36.14 3.79 -10.11
C ASN A 500 -37.61 3.42 -9.84
N ALA A 501 -37.91 2.11 -9.95
CA ALA A 501 -39.31 1.59 -9.83
C ALA A 501 -39.93 1.94 -8.46
N THR A 502 -39.18 1.95 -7.36
CA THR A 502 -39.68 2.28 -6.03
C THR A 502 -40.06 3.76 -5.92
N TYR A 503 -39.26 4.64 -6.51
CA TYR A 503 -39.55 6.08 -6.49
C TYR A 503 -40.70 6.43 -7.40
N LEU A 504 -40.80 5.77 -8.56
CA LEU A 504 -41.95 5.88 -9.48
C LEU A 504 -43.23 5.41 -8.82
N ASP A 505 -43.19 4.30 -8.07
CA ASP A 505 -44.36 3.80 -7.30
C ASP A 505 -44.79 4.82 -6.24
N THR A 506 -43.87 5.29 -5.41
CA THR A 506 -44.19 6.27 -4.35
C THR A 506 -44.82 7.54 -4.94
N PHE A 507 -44.26 8.05 -6.04
CA PHE A 507 -44.79 9.25 -6.67
C PHE A 507 -46.15 9.02 -7.30
N GLY A 508 -46.32 7.92 -8.03
CA GLY A 508 -47.59 7.49 -8.61
C GLY A 508 -48.67 7.28 -7.54
N TRP A 509 -48.31 6.62 -6.44
CA TRP A 509 -49.21 6.40 -5.32
C TRP A 509 -49.69 7.70 -4.67
N ILE A 510 -48.78 8.67 -4.45
CA ILE A 510 -49.13 10.00 -3.91
C ILE A 510 -50.07 10.74 -4.88
N LEU A 511 -49.84 10.70 -6.18
CA LEU A 511 -50.74 11.27 -7.19
C LEU A 511 -52.14 10.64 -7.11
N TYR A 512 -52.20 9.31 -7.01
CA TYR A 512 -53.46 8.60 -6.83
C TYR A 512 -54.22 9.06 -5.57
N LEU A 513 -53.52 9.15 -4.43
CA LEU A 513 -54.11 9.61 -3.16
C LEU A 513 -54.58 11.09 -3.22
N GLN A 514 -54.03 11.89 -4.11
CA GLN A 514 -54.47 13.25 -4.39
C GLN A 514 -55.68 13.31 -5.38
N GLY A 515 -56.21 12.14 -5.77
CA GLY A 515 -57.32 12.04 -6.73
C GLY A 515 -56.90 12.17 -8.19
N LYS A 516 -55.64 12.07 -8.50
CA LYS A 516 -55.02 12.24 -9.83
C LYS A 516 -54.65 10.90 -10.47
N ALA A 517 -55.56 9.95 -10.47
CA ALA A 517 -55.30 8.59 -10.96
C ALA A 517 -54.78 8.55 -12.42
N LEU A 518 -55.28 9.44 -13.29
CA LEU A 518 -54.86 9.52 -14.69
C LEU A 518 -53.37 9.99 -14.80
N GLU A 519 -52.97 10.95 -13.96
CA GLU A 519 -51.58 11.40 -13.89
C GLU A 519 -50.65 10.33 -13.28
N ALA A 520 -51.14 9.49 -12.36
CA ALA A 520 -50.37 8.41 -11.70
C ALA A 520 -50.03 7.26 -12.66
N LYS A 521 -50.94 6.90 -13.58
CA LYS A 521 -50.81 5.72 -14.46
C LYS A 521 -49.47 5.66 -15.24
N PRO A 522 -48.98 6.74 -15.87
CA PRO A 522 -47.70 6.72 -16.59
C PRO A 522 -46.53 6.30 -15.71
N PHE A 523 -46.47 6.73 -14.45
CA PHE A 523 -45.39 6.39 -13.51
C PHE A 523 -45.40 4.90 -13.17
N PHE A 524 -46.55 4.31 -12.90
CA PHE A 524 -46.65 2.86 -12.71
C PHE A 524 -46.30 2.08 -13.96
N LYS A 525 -46.76 2.53 -15.14
CA LYS A 525 -46.38 1.91 -16.41
C LYS A 525 -44.86 1.94 -16.61
N HIS A 526 -44.21 3.04 -16.25
CA HIS A 526 -42.75 3.19 -16.28
C HIS A 526 -42.08 2.26 -15.27
N ALA A 527 -42.55 2.20 -14.03
CA ALA A 527 -42.02 1.29 -13.00
C ALA A 527 -42.04 -0.18 -13.47
N MET A 528 -43.10 -0.60 -14.24
CA MET A 528 -43.17 -1.97 -14.78
C MET A 528 -42.03 -2.30 -15.76
N LEU A 529 -41.40 -1.30 -16.37
CA LEU A 529 -40.27 -1.50 -17.29
C LEU A 529 -38.96 -1.68 -16.54
N TYR A 530 -38.85 -1.14 -15.32
CA TYR A 530 -37.61 -1.04 -14.53
C TYR A 530 -37.66 -1.87 -13.22
N GLY A 531 -38.30 -3.01 -13.24
CA GLY A 531 -38.29 -3.97 -12.12
C GLY A 531 -39.54 -3.94 -11.24
N GLY A 532 -40.47 -3.03 -11.43
CA GLY A 532 -41.72 -2.95 -10.63
C GLY A 532 -42.58 -4.22 -10.68
N LYS A 533 -42.40 -5.09 -11.69
CA LYS A 533 -43.04 -6.40 -11.76
C LYS A 533 -42.57 -7.40 -10.72
N GLU A 534 -41.42 -7.14 -10.08
CA GLU A 534 -40.86 -8.02 -9.06
C GLU A 534 -41.41 -7.70 -7.67
N SER A 535 -42.07 -6.55 -7.46
CA SER A 535 -42.62 -6.12 -6.17
C SER A 535 -44.15 -6.30 -6.13
N ALA A 536 -44.63 -7.08 -5.16
CA ALA A 536 -46.07 -7.27 -4.92
C ALA A 536 -46.77 -5.94 -4.58
N THR A 537 -46.09 -5.07 -3.81
CA THR A 537 -46.60 -3.75 -3.43
C THR A 537 -46.84 -2.86 -4.64
N ILE A 538 -45.87 -2.74 -5.55
CA ILE A 538 -45.98 -1.91 -6.75
C ILE A 538 -47.09 -2.43 -7.68
N LEU A 539 -47.19 -3.77 -7.85
CA LEU A 539 -48.24 -4.40 -8.61
C LEU A 539 -49.63 -4.11 -8.03
N ASN A 540 -49.80 -4.17 -6.70
CA ASN A 540 -51.03 -3.86 -6.01
C ASN A 540 -51.43 -2.38 -6.11
N HIS A 541 -50.48 -1.46 -5.99
CA HIS A 541 -50.69 -0.03 -6.16
C HIS A 541 -51.15 0.25 -7.60
N TYR A 542 -50.48 -0.32 -8.61
CA TYR A 542 -50.85 -0.13 -10.00
C TYR A 542 -52.26 -0.69 -10.30
N ALA A 543 -52.57 -1.89 -9.80
CA ALA A 543 -53.89 -2.46 -9.94
C ALA A 543 -54.99 -1.54 -9.35
N THR A 544 -54.72 -0.94 -8.18
CA THR A 544 -55.63 0.01 -7.54
C THR A 544 -55.88 1.26 -8.40
N VAL A 545 -54.83 1.80 -9.00
CA VAL A 545 -54.93 2.94 -9.91
C VAL A 545 -55.73 2.58 -11.17
N LEU A 546 -55.52 1.39 -11.75
CA LEU A 546 -56.26 0.91 -12.91
C LEU A 546 -57.75 0.69 -12.61
N GLU A 547 -58.07 0.15 -11.42
CA GLU A 547 -59.47 0.04 -10.98
C GLU A 547 -60.15 1.40 -10.88
N ALA A 548 -59.48 2.40 -10.31
CA ALA A 548 -60.01 3.77 -10.22
C ALA A 548 -60.24 4.42 -11.60
N LEU A 549 -59.53 3.95 -12.62
CA LEU A 549 -59.69 4.40 -14.02
C LEU A 549 -60.68 3.56 -14.82
N GLY A 550 -61.34 2.54 -14.22
CA GLY A 550 -62.25 1.66 -14.88
C GLY A 550 -61.63 0.54 -15.71
N GLU A 551 -60.31 0.35 -15.63
CA GLU A 551 -59.56 -0.68 -16.37
C GLU A 551 -59.50 -2.00 -15.57
N SER A 552 -60.67 -2.51 -15.17
CA SER A 552 -60.85 -3.60 -14.22
C SER A 552 -60.20 -4.92 -14.66
N ASP A 553 -60.17 -5.24 -15.94
CA ASP A 553 -59.58 -6.50 -16.42
C ASP A 553 -58.07 -6.49 -16.33
N LEU A 554 -57.42 -5.37 -16.65
CA LEU A 554 -55.99 -5.21 -16.49
C LEU A 554 -55.61 -5.16 -15.00
N ALA A 555 -56.40 -4.54 -14.16
CA ALA A 555 -56.22 -4.52 -12.71
C ALA A 555 -56.23 -5.94 -12.11
N LYS A 556 -57.15 -6.81 -12.55
CA LYS A 556 -57.18 -8.23 -12.12
C LYS A 556 -55.87 -8.96 -12.46
N VAL A 557 -55.32 -8.70 -13.64
CA VAL A 557 -54.05 -9.31 -14.05
C VAL A 557 -52.92 -8.93 -13.09
N TYR A 558 -52.75 -7.63 -12.78
CA TYR A 558 -51.70 -7.17 -11.86
C TYR A 558 -51.94 -7.64 -10.43
N ARG A 559 -53.19 -7.69 -9.95
CA ARG A 559 -53.48 -8.28 -8.61
C ARG A 559 -53.13 -9.76 -8.54
N GLN A 560 -53.37 -10.52 -9.63
CA GLN A 560 -53.01 -11.93 -9.65
C GLN A 560 -51.48 -12.10 -9.65
N GLN A 561 -50.74 -11.24 -10.38
CA GLN A 561 -49.28 -11.23 -10.33
C GLN A 561 -48.77 -10.88 -8.94
N ALA A 562 -49.34 -9.88 -8.26
CA ALA A 562 -48.98 -9.52 -6.89
C ALA A 562 -49.16 -10.71 -5.93
N LYS A 563 -50.32 -11.40 -5.96
CA LYS A 563 -50.55 -12.60 -5.15
C LYS A 563 -49.53 -13.71 -5.38
N ASN A 564 -49.10 -13.89 -6.63
CA ASN A 564 -48.09 -14.88 -6.98
C ASN A 564 -46.72 -14.50 -6.39
N LYS A 565 -46.39 -13.20 -6.34
CA LYS A 565 -45.15 -12.69 -5.71
C LYS A 565 -45.18 -12.82 -4.17
N GLU A 566 -46.31 -12.47 -3.55
CA GLU A 566 -46.53 -12.66 -2.10
C GLU A 566 -46.39 -14.15 -1.71
N ALA A 567 -46.92 -15.07 -2.51
CA ALA A 567 -46.76 -16.52 -2.27
C ALA A 567 -45.32 -17.01 -2.42
N GLN A 568 -44.45 -16.27 -3.11
CA GLN A 568 -43.03 -16.54 -3.24
C GLN A 568 -42.20 -15.84 -2.14
N GLY A 569 -42.82 -15.10 -1.22
CA GLY A 569 -42.17 -14.32 -0.19
C GLY A 569 -41.45 -13.07 -0.71
N LEU A 570 -41.85 -12.56 -1.87
CA LEU A 570 -41.33 -11.34 -2.48
C LEU A 570 -42.34 -10.20 -2.22
N GLU A 571 -42.04 -9.32 -1.26
CA GLU A 571 -42.84 -8.13 -0.91
C GLU A 571 -42.69 -6.97 -1.90
#